data_ae953624474d87d79193a958d6111201
#
_entry.id   ae953624474d87d79193a958d6111201
#
_cell.length_a   1.000
_cell.length_b   1.000
_cell.length_c   1.000
_cell.angle_alpha   90.00
_cell.angle_beta   90.00
_cell.angle_gamma   90.00
#
_symmetry.space_group_name_H-M   'P 1'
#
loop_
_entity.id
_entity.type
_entity.pdbx_description
1 polymer ?
#
loop_
_entity_poly.entity_id
_entity_poly.type
_entity_poly.pdbx_seq_one_letter_code
_entity_poly.pdbx_strand_id
1 'polypeptide(L)'
;MSASHPLHGTWRYVDATMDGKSTRPNGKGMIYYASNGTLMCQVSPGNNVAKAGAKATPDEALAALDGHIAYFGTFTIDEAAQTVTHHRQGSVQPGDTADLVRKFTIEGDKLKLNPPGTNYVVHWERLT
;
A
#
# COMPACT_ATOMS: atom_id res chain seq x y z
N MET A 1 -19.10 16.54 -11.79
CA MET A 1 -18.62 16.50 -10.40
C MET A 1 -18.61 15.05 -9.93
N SER A 2 -17.45 14.53 -9.58
CA SER A 2 -17.38 13.16 -9.11
C SER A 2 -17.86 13.07 -7.66
N ALA A 3 -18.60 12.03 -7.34
CA ALA A 3 -19.05 11.81 -5.98
C ALA A 3 -17.86 11.46 -5.09
N SER A 4 -17.89 11.95 -3.85
CA SER A 4 -16.94 11.55 -2.84
C SER A 4 -17.18 10.09 -2.46
N HIS A 5 -16.11 9.34 -2.30
CA HIS A 5 -16.17 7.95 -1.87
C HIS A 5 -15.46 7.80 -0.52
N PRO A 6 -15.95 6.96 0.40
CA PRO A 6 -15.28 6.77 1.69
C PRO A 6 -13.81 6.35 1.59
N LEU A 7 -13.41 5.71 0.49
CA LEU A 7 -12.03 5.30 0.28
C LEU A 7 -11.11 6.49 -0.02
N HIS A 8 -11.65 7.60 -0.55
CA HIS A 8 -10.85 8.77 -0.93
C HIS A 8 -10.15 9.37 0.28
N GLY A 9 -8.91 9.79 0.09
CA GLY A 9 -8.11 10.45 1.11
C GLY A 9 -6.81 9.72 1.37
N THR A 10 -6.13 10.14 2.43
CA THR A 10 -4.84 9.58 2.82
C THR A 10 -5.03 8.68 4.04
N TRP A 11 -4.42 7.51 3.97
CA TRP A 11 -4.47 6.50 5.03
C TRP A 11 -3.05 6.16 5.46
N ARG A 12 -2.83 6.10 6.77
CA ARG A 12 -1.55 5.72 7.36
C ARG A 12 -1.51 4.20 7.56
N TYR A 13 -0.39 3.58 7.22
CA TYR A 13 -0.16 2.16 7.50
C TYR A 13 -0.14 1.93 9.01
N VAL A 14 -0.85 0.90 9.46
CA VAL A 14 -0.88 0.47 10.86
C VAL A 14 -0.14 -0.85 11.01
N ASP A 15 -0.54 -1.87 10.26
CA ASP A 15 0.05 -3.21 10.35
C ASP A 15 -0.35 -4.04 9.13
N ALA A 16 0.39 -5.12 8.90
CA ALA A 16 0.01 -6.15 7.94
C ALA A 16 -0.01 -7.47 8.67
N THR A 17 -1.09 -8.23 8.51
CA THR A 17 -1.24 -9.51 9.22
C THR A 17 -1.50 -10.64 8.24
N MET A 18 -1.01 -11.83 8.59
CA MET A 18 -1.31 -13.09 7.92
C MET A 18 -1.83 -14.04 8.98
N ASP A 19 -3.07 -14.52 8.81
CA ASP A 19 -3.75 -15.36 9.82
C ASP A 19 -3.73 -14.72 11.22
N GLY A 20 -3.91 -13.39 11.26
CA GLY A 20 -3.93 -12.63 12.50
C GLY A 20 -2.58 -12.29 13.11
N LYS A 21 -1.47 -12.73 12.51
CA LYS A 21 -0.13 -12.47 13.01
C LYS A 21 0.53 -11.36 12.21
N SER A 22 1.16 -10.40 12.90
CA SER A 22 1.86 -9.31 12.25
C SER A 22 3.03 -9.83 11.40
N THR A 23 3.10 -9.37 10.15
CA THR A 23 4.18 -9.72 9.23
C THR A 23 5.14 -8.56 9.02
N ARG A 24 4.76 -7.36 9.45
CA ARG A 24 5.54 -6.14 9.20
C ARG A 24 5.35 -5.16 10.38
N PRO A 25 5.78 -5.55 11.60
CA PRO A 25 5.47 -4.77 12.80
C PRO A 25 6.14 -3.40 12.85
N ASN A 26 7.27 -3.21 12.14
CA ASN A 26 7.99 -1.95 12.11
C ASN A 26 7.72 -1.15 10.83
N GLY A 27 6.76 -1.59 10.02
CA GLY A 27 6.43 -0.92 8.77
C GLY A 27 5.86 0.47 9.00
N LYS A 28 6.14 1.38 8.07
CA LYS A 28 5.59 2.74 8.06
C LYS A 28 5.24 3.10 6.63
N GLY A 29 4.15 3.78 6.45
CA GLY A 29 3.77 4.16 5.10
C GLY A 29 2.42 4.84 5.03
N MET A 30 2.07 5.18 3.80
CA MET A 30 0.80 5.83 3.49
C MET A 30 0.29 5.36 2.15
N ILE A 31 -1.04 5.38 2.01
CA ILE A 31 -1.68 5.21 0.72
C ILE A 31 -2.62 6.40 0.51
N TYR A 32 -2.63 6.93 -0.71
CA TYR A 32 -3.47 8.06 -1.08
C TYR A 32 -4.37 7.67 -2.25
N TYR A 33 -5.67 7.74 -2.01
CA TYR A 33 -6.69 7.57 -3.04
C TYR A 33 -7.28 8.93 -3.37
N ALA A 34 -6.83 9.52 -4.46
CA ALA A 34 -7.29 10.86 -4.86
C ALA A 34 -8.67 10.80 -5.50
N SER A 35 -9.45 11.85 -5.32
CA SER A 35 -10.80 11.93 -5.89
C SER A 35 -10.82 11.92 -7.43
N ASN A 36 -9.69 12.22 -8.07
CA ASN A 36 -9.55 12.18 -9.52
C ASN A 36 -9.19 10.78 -10.05
N GLY A 37 -9.11 9.75 -9.18
CA GLY A 37 -8.80 8.38 -9.60
C GLY A 37 -7.33 8.03 -9.62
N THR A 38 -6.45 8.91 -9.14
CA THR A 38 -5.02 8.60 -9.06
C THR A 38 -4.66 8.04 -7.69
N LEU A 39 -3.58 7.29 -7.64
CA LEU A 39 -3.19 6.50 -6.48
C LEU A 39 -1.68 6.57 -6.28
N MET A 40 -1.26 6.74 -5.03
CA MET A 40 0.13 6.55 -4.61
C MET A 40 0.16 5.75 -3.33
N CYS A 41 1.09 4.80 -3.25
CA CYS A 41 1.27 3.95 -2.07
C CYS A 41 2.74 3.76 -1.79
N GLN A 42 3.12 3.94 -0.53
CA GLN A 42 4.49 3.65 -0.10
C GLN A 42 4.46 3.07 1.30
N VAL A 43 5.07 1.90 1.46
CA VAL A 43 5.25 1.27 2.76
C VAL A 43 6.70 0.81 2.89
N SER A 44 7.38 1.37 3.87
CA SER A 44 8.73 0.96 4.24
C SER A 44 8.66 -0.26 5.17
N PRO A 45 9.53 -1.25 5.02
CA PRO A 45 9.56 -2.39 5.95
C PRO A 45 10.15 -2.06 7.31
N GLY A 46 10.73 -0.86 7.48
CA GLY A 46 11.33 -0.44 8.74
C GLY A 46 12.71 -1.00 9.01
N ASN A 47 13.42 -1.43 7.95
CA ASN A 47 14.72 -2.08 8.09
C ASN A 47 15.90 -1.12 8.26
N ASN A 48 15.70 0.19 8.07
CA ASN A 48 16.71 1.25 8.34
C ASN A 48 18.10 0.93 7.79
N VAL A 49 18.20 0.59 6.51
CA VAL A 49 19.47 0.26 5.88
C VAL A 49 20.37 1.48 5.84
N ALA A 50 21.59 1.37 6.38
CA ALA A 50 22.57 2.45 6.41
C ALA A 50 23.45 2.41 5.16
N LYS A 51 24.05 3.57 4.81
CA LYS A 51 25.05 3.68 3.75
C LYS A 51 26.43 3.87 4.36
N ALA A 52 27.42 3.15 3.84
CA ALA A 52 28.82 3.34 4.26
C ALA A 52 29.46 4.58 3.63
N GLY A 53 28.95 5.04 2.48
CA GLY A 53 29.50 6.20 1.74
C GLY A 53 28.40 7.08 1.17
N ALA A 54 28.77 7.95 0.24
CA ALA A 54 27.85 8.90 -0.40
C ALA A 54 26.78 8.21 -1.23
N LYS A 55 27.10 7.05 -1.81
CA LYS A 55 26.16 6.23 -2.58
C LYS A 55 26.01 4.87 -1.94
N ALA A 56 24.81 4.30 -2.06
CA ALA A 56 24.56 2.95 -1.60
C ALA A 56 25.39 1.95 -2.43
N THR A 57 25.98 0.97 -1.78
CA THR A 57 26.57 -0.17 -2.47
C THR A 57 25.47 -1.05 -3.04
N PRO A 58 25.77 -1.95 -4.01
CA PRO A 58 24.76 -2.87 -4.52
C PRO A 58 24.06 -3.69 -3.43
N ASP A 59 24.80 -4.18 -2.44
CA ASP A 59 24.19 -4.94 -1.34
C ASP A 59 23.31 -4.08 -0.45
N GLU A 60 23.72 -2.84 -0.17
CA GLU A 60 22.89 -1.89 0.59
C GLU A 60 21.61 -1.56 -0.16
N ALA A 61 21.70 -1.34 -1.47
CA ALA A 61 20.55 -1.02 -2.30
C ALA A 61 19.57 -2.19 -2.34
N LEU A 62 20.06 -3.42 -2.49
CA LEU A 62 19.24 -4.61 -2.51
C LEU A 62 18.53 -4.81 -1.15
N ALA A 63 19.26 -4.60 -0.07
CA ALA A 63 18.70 -4.71 1.28
C ALA A 63 17.61 -3.65 1.52
N ALA A 64 17.84 -2.42 1.04
CA ALA A 64 16.84 -1.34 1.17
C ALA A 64 15.59 -1.63 0.35
N LEU A 65 15.75 -2.26 -0.82
CA LEU A 65 14.63 -2.61 -1.70
C LEU A 65 13.78 -3.75 -1.14
N ASP A 66 14.39 -4.63 -0.35
CA ASP A 66 13.73 -5.82 0.17
C ASP A 66 12.53 -5.45 1.05
N GLY A 67 11.35 -5.90 0.65
CA GLY A 67 10.11 -5.62 1.37
C GLY A 67 9.59 -4.20 1.24
N HIS A 68 10.25 -3.32 0.47
CA HIS A 68 9.80 -1.95 0.26
C HIS A 68 8.72 -1.92 -0.81
N ILE A 69 7.60 -1.30 -0.49
CA ILE A 69 6.48 -1.12 -1.42
C ILE A 69 6.40 0.35 -1.77
N ALA A 70 6.48 0.66 -3.07
CA ALA A 70 6.26 2.02 -3.55
C ALA A 70 5.78 1.94 -4.99
N TYR A 71 4.58 2.42 -5.26
CA TYR A 71 4.03 2.44 -6.60
C TYR A 71 3.03 3.58 -6.75
N PHE A 72 2.72 3.90 -7.98
CA PHE A 72 1.70 4.88 -8.32
C PHE A 72 0.92 4.41 -9.54
N GLY A 73 -0.24 5.00 -9.73
CA GLY A 73 -1.08 4.70 -10.89
C GLY A 73 -2.47 5.27 -10.72
N THR A 74 -3.45 4.51 -11.15
CA THR A 74 -4.86 4.85 -11.02
C THR A 74 -5.58 3.74 -10.26
N PHE A 75 -6.81 4.00 -9.86
CA PHE A 75 -7.62 2.96 -9.23
C PHE A 75 -9.06 3.02 -9.72
N THR A 76 -9.72 1.87 -9.67
CA THR A 76 -11.15 1.74 -9.93
C THR A 76 -11.80 0.98 -8.78
N ILE A 77 -13.05 1.33 -8.49
CA ILE A 77 -13.80 0.73 -7.37
C ILE A 77 -14.98 -0.05 -7.94
N ASP A 78 -15.14 -1.29 -7.48
CA ASP A 78 -16.31 -2.11 -7.73
C ASP A 78 -17.13 -2.16 -6.44
N GLU A 79 -18.21 -1.37 -6.41
CA GLU A 79 -19.06 -1.28 -5.23
C GLU A 79 -19.77 -2.59 -4.91
N ALA A 80 -20.21 -3.32 -5.93
CA ALA A 80 -20.93 -4.57 -5.74
C ALA A 80 -20.04 -5.63 -5.10
N ALA A 81 -18.78 -5.70 -5.50
CA ALA A 81 -17.80 -6.65 -4.97
C ALA A 81 -17.06 -6.12 -3.75
N GLN A 82 -17.18 -4.83 -3.44
CA GLN A 82 -16.41 -4.15 -2.41
C GLN A 82 -14.91 -4.34 -2.61
N THR A 83 -14.47 -4.14 -3.86
CA THR A 83 -13.05 -4.23 -4.22
C THR A 83 -12.57 -2.94 -4.85
N VAL A 84 -11.30 -2.67 -4.69
CA VAL A 84 -10.57 -1.62 -5.39
C VAL A 84 -9.46 -2.29 -6.17
N THR A 85 -9.27 -1.87 -7.42
CA THR A 85 -8.17 -2.36 -8.25
C THR A 85 -7.16 -1.25 -8.40
N HIS A 86 -5.92 -1.54 -8.02
CA HIS A 86 -4.80 -0.63 -8.21
C HIS A 86 -4.17 -0.94 -9.57
N HIS A 87 -4.28 0.01 -10.51
CA HIS A 87 -3.67 -0.09 -11.83
C HIS A 87 -2.29 0.54 -11.77
N ARG A 88 -1.28 -0.25 -11.46
CA ARG A 88 0.07 0.27 -11.25
C ARG A 88 0.72 0.69 -12.56
N GLN A 89 1.24 1.91 -12.61
CA GLN A 89 1.96 2.46 -13.75
C GLN A 89 3.46 2.45 -13.53
N GLY A 90 3.91 2.52 -12.28
CA GLY A 90 5.32 2.42 -11.91
C GLY A 90 5.46 1.86 -10.51
N SER A 91 6.57 1.16 -10.26
CA SER A 91 6.83 0.52 -8.98
C SER A 91 8.32 0.52 -8.71
N VAL A 92 8.70 0.62 -7.42
CA VAL A 92 10.10 0.50 -7.01
C VAL A 92 10.63 -0.92 -7.25
N GLN A 93 9.77 -1.94 -7.16
CA GLN A 93 10.16 -3.32 -7.43
C GLN A 93 10.20 -3.55 -8.93
N PRO A 94 11.33 -4.05 -9.48
CA PRO A 94 11.47 -4.24 -10.93
C PRO A 94 10.37 -5.15 -11.51
N GLY A 95 9.75 -4.69 -12.59
CA GLY A 95 8.74 -5.47 -13.31
C GLY A 95 7.37 -5.56 -12.66
N ASP A 96 7.16 -4.90 -11.53
CA ASP A 96 5.95 -5.04 -10.72
C ASP A 96 4.91 -3.98 -11.12
N THR A 97 4.31 -4.17 -12.28
CA THR A 97 3.28 -3.24 -12.81
C THR A 97 1.94 -3.93 -13.08
N ALA A 98 1.73 -5.14 -12.57
CA ALA A 98 0.45 -5.82 -12.69
C ALA A 98 -0.61 -5.15 -11.82
N ASP A 99 -1.89 -5.27 -12.22
CA ASP A 99 -3.01 -4.79 -11.43
C ASP A 99 -3.09 -5.55 -10.10
N LEU A 100 -3.44 -4.84 -9.04
CA LEU A 100 -3.67 -5.43 -7.72
C LEU A 100 -5.13 -5.24 -7.34
N VAL A 101 -5.88 -6.34 -7.22
CA VAL A 101 -7.25 -6.30 -6.73
C VAL A 101 -7.22 -6.47 -5.21
N ARG A 102 -7.94 -5.59 -4.50
CA ARG A 102 -8.00 -5.64 -3.04
C ARG A 102 -9.44 -5.48 -2.57
N LYS A 103 -9.89 -6.40 -1.75
CA LYS A 103 -11.15 -6.22 -1.03
C LYS A 103 -10.94 -5.14 0.02
N PHE A 104 -11.89 -4.21 0.17
CA PHE A 104 -11.78 -3.17 1.17
C PHE A 104 -12.93 -3.24 2.17
N THR A 105 -12.63 -2.90 3.42
CA THR A 105 -13.61 -2.75 4.49
C THR A 105 -13.27 -1.45 5.22
N ILE A 106 -14.27 -0.58 5.36
CA ILE A 106 -14.08 0.72 6.03
C ILE A 106 -15.03 0.77 7.22
N GLU A 107 -14.48 1.02 8.40
CA GLU A 107 -15.24 1.24 9.62
C GLU A 107 -14.72 2.51 10.29
N GLY A 108 -15.47 3.63 10.14
CA GLY A 108 -15.01 4.93 10.63
C GLY A 108 -13.70 5.33 9.97
N ASP A 109 -12.66 5.54 10.78
CA ASP A 109 -11.34 5.93 10.30
C ASP A 109 -10.41 4.76 10.04
N LYS A 110 -10.94 3.54 10.01
CA LYS A 110 -10.14 2.33 9.82
C LYS A 110 -10.45 1.68 8.47
N LEU A 111 -9.39 1.30 7.77
CA LEU A 111 -9.47 0.64 6.47
C LEU A 111 -8.70 -0.67 6.54
N LYS A 112 -9.28 -1.72 5.98
CA LYS A 112 -8.60 -3.00 5.75
C LYS A 112 -8.58 -3.26 4.26
N LEU A 113 -7.39 -3.59 3.73
CA LEU A 113 -7.21 -4.04 2.35
C LEU A 113 -6.73 -5.47 2.37
N ASN A 114 -7.34 -6.31 1.55
CA ASN A 114 -7.07 -7.74 1.57
C ASN A 114 -7.17 -8.32 0.15
N PRO A 115 -6.12 -9.00 -0.33
CA PRO A 115 -6.25 -9.73 -1.60
C PRO A 115 -7.35 -10.77 -1.49
N PRO A 116 -8.30 -10.84 -2.45
CA PRO A 116 -9.40 -11.79 -2.37
C PRO A 116 -8.91 -13.23 -2.24
N GLY A 117 -9.57 -14.00 -1.38
CA GLY A 117 -9.24 -15.41 -1.16
C GLY A 117 -8.03 -15.67 -0.27
N THR A 118 -7.49 -14.64 0.39
CA THR A 118 -6.35 -14.79 1.28
C THR A 118 -6.71 -14.33 2.69
N ASN A 119 -5.87 -14.70 3.66
CA ASN A 119 -5.94 -14.19 5.04
C ASN A 119 -4.93 -13.09 5.30
N TYR A 120 -4.33 -12.54 4.24
CA TYR A 120 -3.42 -11.41 4.35
C TYR A 120 -4.22 -10.12 4.38
N VAL A 121 -4.02 -9.31 5.42
CA VAL A 121 -4.75 -8.06 5.62
C VAL A 121 -3.77 -6.94 5.93
N VAL A 122 -3.89 -5.83 5.21
CA VAL A 122 -3.16 -4.60 5.55
C VAL A 122 -4.14 -3.64 6.21
N HIS A 123 -3.76 -3.16 7.38
CA HIS A 123 -4.59 -2.30 8.22
C HIS A 123 -4.10 -0.86 8.12
N TRP A 124 -5.04 0.05 7.91
CA TRP A 124 -4.78 1.47 7.71
C TRP A 124 -5.68 2.31 8.60
N GLU A 125 -5.25 3.53 8.85
CA GLU A 125 -6.02 4.50 9.61
C GLU A 125 -6.02 5.84 8.85
N ARG A 126 -7.19 6.47 8.77
CA ARG A 126 -7.35 7.72 8.04
C ARG A 126 -6.53 8.84 8.69
N LEU A 127 -5.78 9.55 7.87
CA LEU A 127 -5.14 10.80 8.25
C LEU A 127 -6.11 11.95 8.02
N THR A 128 -6.30 12.74 9.05
CA THR A 128 -7.19 13.91 9.01
C THR A 128 -6.43 15.21 9.11
#